data_87514ba0651d868ae99371e598d0daf1
#
_entry.id   87514ba0651d868ae99371e598d0daf1
#
_cell.length_a   1.000
_cell.length_b   1.000
_cell.length_c   1.000
_cell.angle_alpha   90.00
_cell.angle_beta   90.00
_cell.angle_gamma   90.00
#
_symmetry.space_group_name_H-M   'P 1'
#
loop_
_entity.id
_entity.type
_entity.pdbx_description
1 polymer ?
#
loop_
_entity_poly.entity_id
_entity_poly.type
_entity_poly.pdbx_seq_one_letter_code
_entity_poly.pdbx_strand_id
1 'polypeptide(L)'
;MNLPPIESMGAQGARDFVTEFNKGRPPGRPVGEVLDGTIPGNERLRYRLYRPATPGPHPIVVYFHGGGWVLGDEQSDDPFCRDMCRRTGMIVVSVGYRHAPEHRFPAAPDDGFAATRWISEHASHLGGIPGPVLVAGWSAGGNIAAVTCQLARDRGGPQISGQLLICPVTD
;
A
#
# COMPACT_ATOMS: atom_id res chain seq x y z
N MET A 1 3.19 -10.02 -29.98
CA MET A 1 3.14 -8.54 -30.09
C MET A 1 4.49 -8.00 -29.64
N ASN A 2 5.22 -7.26 -30.49
CA ASN A 2 6.41 -6.51 -30.05
C ASN A 2 5.91 -5.26 -29.34
N LEU A 3 5.84 -5.31 -28.01
CA LEU A 3 5.53 -4.14 -27.21
C LEU A 3 6.77 -3.25 -27.09
N PRO A 4 6.64 -1.92 -27.20
CA PRO A 4 7.76 -1.03 -26.97
C PRO A 4 8.26 -1.14 -25.52
N PRO A 5 9.55 -0.90 -25.26
CA PRO A 5 10.08 -0.87 -23.91
C PRO A 5 9.32 0.16 -23.05
N ILE A 6 8.98 -0.20 -21.81
CA ILE A 6 8.14 0.64 -20.95
C ILE A 6 8.78 2.01 -20.67
N GLU A 7 10.10 2.07 -20.58
CA GLU A 7 10.87 3.29 -20.41
C GLU A 7 10.75 4.26 -21.59
N SER A 8 10.38 3.78 -22.80
CA SER A 8 10.16 4.62 -23.97
C SER A 8 8.79 5.29 -24.00
N MET A 9 7.86 4.85 -23.15
CA MET A 9 6.48 5.37 -23.12
C MET A 9 6.32 6.65 -22.32
N GLY A 10 7.34 7.06 -21.54
CA GLY A 10 7.19 8.09 -20.51
C GLY A 10 6.24 7.68 -19.38
N ALA A 11 6.14 8.46 -18.33
CA ALA A 11 5.38 8.08 -17.13
C ALA A 11 3.88 7.87 -17.43
N GLN A 12 3.23 8.77 -18.17
CA GLN A 12 1.82 8.66 -18.49
C GLN A 12 1.53 7.47 -19.40
N GLY A 13 2.31 7.30 -20.47
CA GLY A 13 2.13 6.15 -21.38
C GLY A 13 2.33 4.81 -20.67
N ALA A 14 3.29 4.71 -19.76
CA ALA A 14 3.50 3.52 -18.93
C ALA A 14 2.30 3.25 -17.99
N ARG A 15 1.72 4.27 -17.39
CA ARG A 15 0.49 4.15 -16.56
C ARG A 15 -0.70 3.68 -17.39
N ASP A 16 -0.91 4.28 -18.54
CA ASP A 16 -2.00 3.90 -19.46
C ASP A 16 -1.86 2.45 -19.91
N PHE A 17 -0.64 2.05 -20.27
CA PHE A 17 -0.32 0.67 -20.65
C PHE A 17 -0.62 -0.32 -19.52
N VAL A 18 -0.17 -0.05 -18.28
CA VAL A 18 -0.44 -0.92 -17.13
C VAL A 18 -1.91 -0.98 -16.81
N THR A 19 -2.63 0.14 -16.91
CA THR A 19 -4.09 0.19 -16.71
C THR A 19 -4.80 -0.68 -17.73
N GLU A 20 -4.45 -0.56 -19.01
CA GLU A 20 -5.03 -1.37 -20.09
C GLU A 20 -4.71 -2.86 -19.91
N PHE A 21 -3.44 -3.19 -19.58
CA PHE A 21 -3.01 -4.55 -19.32
C PHE A 21 -3.76 -5.21 -18.16
N ASN A 22 -4.14 -4.43 -17.16
CA ASN A 22 -4.89 -4.92 -16.00
C ASN A 22 -6.40 -4.99 -16.24
N LYS A 23 -6.93 -4.38 -17.31
CA LYS A 23 -8.33 -4.52 -17.67
C LYS A 23 -8.70 -5.98 -17.90
N GLY A 24 -9.79 -6.39 -17.28
CA GLY A 24 -10.29 -7.78 -17.40
C GLY A 24 -9.56 -8.79 -16.51
N ARG A 25 -8.60 -8.40 -15.70
CA ARG A 25 -8.10 -9.28 -14.65
C ARG A 25 -9.24 -9.61 -13.69
N PRO A 26 -9.43 -10.90 -13.36
CA PRO A 26 -10.47 -11.26 -12.41
C PRO A 26 -10.15 -10.62 -11.05
N PRO A 27 -11.17 -10.16 -10.33
CA PRO A 27 -10.97 -9.69 -8.97
C PRO A 27 -10.37 -10.80 -8.12
N GLY A 28 -9.61 -10.43 -7.10
CA GLY A 28 -9.10 -11.39 -6.11
C GLY A 28 -10.25 -12.11 -5.40
N ARG A 29 -9.90 -13.17 -4.66
CA ARG A 29 -10.89 -13.96 -3.92
C ARG A 29 -11.66 -13.09 -2.91
N PRO A 30 -12.95 -13.37 -2.65
CA PRO A 30 -13.73 -12.59 -1.70
C PRO A 30 -13.10 -12.53 -0.30
N VAL A 31 -13.23 -11.38 0.33
CA VAL A 31 -12.95 -11.12 1.76
C VAL A 31 -14.24 -10.64 2.43
N GLY A 32 -14.23 -10.39 3.72
CA GLY A 32 -15.42 -9.93 4.43
C GLY A 32 -15.92 -8.58 3.93
N GLU A 33 -15.01 -7.62 3.73
CA GLU A 33 -15.36 -6.30 3.25
C GLU A 33 -14.18 -5.65 2.53
N VAL A 34 -14.48 -4.78 1.56
CA VAL A 34 -13.51 -3.89 0.90
C VAL A 34 -14.05 -2.48 0.92
N LEU A 35 -13.27 -1.54 1.45
CA LEU A 35 -13.63 -0.14 1.58
C LEU A 35 -12.54 0.75 0.98
N ASP A 36 -12.94 1.73 0.20
CA ASP A 36 -12.05 2.80 -0.26
C ASP A 36 -12.21 4.02 0.64
N GLY A 37 -11.11 4.70 0.93
CA GLY A 37 -11.11 5.89 1.76
C GLY A 37 -9.94 6.82 1.46
N THR A 38 -9.96 7.97 2.13
CA THR A 38 -8.90 8.98 2.11
C THR A 38 -8.46 9.29 3.54
N ILE A 39 -7.21 9.67 3.71
CA ILE A 39 -6.71 10.10 5.01
C ILE A 39 -7.13 11.56 5.23
N PRO A 40 -7.90 11.86 6.28
CA PRO A 40 -8.34 13.22 6.56
C PRO A 40 -7.17 14.20 6.70
N GLY A 41 -7.31 15.38 6.11
CA GLY A 41 -6.24 16.39 6.05
C GLY A 41 -5.18 16.13 4.98
N ASN A 42 -5.24 14.99 4.31
CA ASN A 42 -4.47 14.69 3.11
C ASN A 42 -5.32 13.87 2.12
N GLU A 43 -6.28 14.52 1.48
CA GLU A 43 -7.24 13.90 0.56
C GLU A 43 -6.59 13.26 -0.68
N ARG A 44 -5.32 13.56 -0.94
CA ARG A 44 -4.54 12.92 -2.01
C ARG A 44 -4.02 11.54 -1.61
N LEU A 45 -4.01 11.24 -0.32
CA LEU A 45 -3.52 9.98 0.22
C LEU A 45 -4.69 9.02 0.40
N ARG A 46 -4.97 8.27 -0.66
CA ARG A 46 -6.07 7.29 -0.70
C ARG A 46 -5.60 5.97 -0.12
N TYR A 47 -6.55 5.18 0.34
CA TYR A 47 -6.32 3.79 0.74
C TYR A 47 -7.48 2.89 0.35
N ARG A 48 -7.17 1.60 0.19
CA ARG A 48 -8.15 0.53 0.11
C ARG A 48 -7.94 -0.44 1.27
N LEU A 49 -8.99 -0.65 2.03
CA LEU A 49 -8.99 -1.52 3.20
C LEU A 49 -9.69 -2.83 2.85
N TYR A 50 -9.06 -3.94 3.22
CA TYR A 50 -9.58 -5.30 3.12
C TYR A 50 -9.77 -5.87 4.51
N ARG A 51 -11.01 -6.24 4.85
CA ARG A 51 -11.34 -6.78 6.18
C ARG A 51 -11.66 -8.27 6.09
N PRO A 52 -11.18 -9.11 7.04
CA PRO A 52 -11.55 -10.52 7.12
C PRO A 52 -13.07 -10.72 7.31
N ALA A 53 -13.57 -11.88 6.87
CA ALA A 53 -14.97 -12.24 7.10
C ALA A 53 -15.28 -12.66 8.55
N THR A 54 -14.24 -12.94 9.34
CA THR A 54 -14.36 -13.30 10.76
C THR A 54 -14.67 -12.06 11.62
N PRO A 55 -15.37 -12.22 12.76
CA PRO A 55 -15.56 -11.12 13.70
C PRO A 55 -14.22 -10.56 14.21
N GLY A 56 -14.12 -9.21 14.30
CA GLY A 56 -12.93 -8.50 14.79
C GLY A 56 -12.92 -8.30 16.30
N PRO A 57 -11.98 -7.50 16.83
CA PRO A 57 -10.99 -6.70 16.05
C PRO A 57 -9.82 -7.53 15.53
N HIS A 58 -9.14 -7.04 14.46
CA HIS A 58 -8.05 -7.73 13.77
C HIS A 58 -6.74 -6.95 13.81
N PRO A 59 -5.56 -7.61 13.79
CA PRO A 59 -4.30 -6.91 13.54
C PRO A 59 -4.32 -6.22 12.17
N ILE A 60 -3.53 -5.14 12.02
CA ILE A 60 -3.46 -4.37 10.77
C ILE A 60 -2.09 -4.50 10.13
N VAL A 61 -2.07 -4.70 8.81
CA VAL A 61 -0.90 -4.52 7.97
C VAL A 61 -1.14 -3.37 6.99
N VAL A 62 -0.23 -2.41 6.95
CA VAL A 62 -0.19 -1.32 5.98
C VAL A 62 0.64 -1.80 4.79
N TYR A 63 0.05 -1.79 3.61
CA TYR A 63 0.67 -2.33 2.40
C TYR A 63 0.97 -1.23 1.39
N PHE A 64 2.18 -1.28 0.80
CA PHE A 64 2.63 -0.38 -0.25
C PHE A 64 2.86 -1.19 -1.55
N HIS A 65 2.14 -0.81 -2.60
CA HIS A 65 2.23 -1.47 -3.91
C HIS A 65 3.57 -1.22 -4.59
N GLY A 66 3.92 -2.08 -5.56
CA GLY A 66 5.07 -1.90 -6.44
C GLY A 66 4.79 -0.89 -7.55
N GLY A 67 5.78 -0.68 -8.43
CA GLY A 67 5.61 0.17 -9.61
C GLY A 67 6.68 1.25 -9.80
N GLY A 68 7.87 1.07 -9.18
CA GLY A 68 9.02 1.98 -9.38
C GLY A 68 8.72 3.43 -8.96
N TRP A 69 7.85 3.67 -8.00
CA TRP A 69 7.37 4.99 -7.54
C TRP A 69 6.68 5.82 -8.62
N VAL A 70 6.35 5.22 -9.78
CA VAL A 70 5.73 5.88 -10.95
C VAL A 70 4.38 5.28 -11.28
N LEU A 71 4.22 3.97 -11.09
CA LEU A 71 3.07 3.18 -11.53
C LEU A 71 2.28 2.65 -10.33
N GLY A 72 1.02 2.31 -10.58
CA GLY A 72 0.15 1.66 -9.61
C GLY A 72 -0.71 2.65 -8.82
N ASP A 73 -1.52 2.07 -7.94
CA ASP A 73 -2.41 2.77 -7.02
C ASP A 73 -2.79 1.81 -5.87
N GLU A 74 -3.67 2.23 -4.96
CA GLU A 74 -4.16 1.42 -3.84
C GLU A 74 -4.91 0.14 -4.27
N GLN A 75 -5.24 -0.01 -5.55
CA GLN A 75 -5.97 -1.14 -6.11
C GLN A 75 -5.10 -2.11 -6.90
N SER A 76 -3.90 -1.69 -7.26
CA SER A 76 -3.04 -2.41 -8.21
C SER A 76 -2.73 -3.85 -7.80
N ASP A 77 -2.60 -4.10 -6.51
CA ASP A 77 -2.31 -5.41 -5.93
C ASP A 77 -3.54 -6.03 -5.22
N ASP A 78 -4.79 -5.69 -5.66
CA ASP A 78 -6.03 -6.18 -5.05
C ASP A 78 -6.06 -7.70 -4.84
N PRO A 79 -5.71 -8.56 -5.82
CA PRO A 79 -5.71 -10.00 -5.59
C PRO A 79 -4.74 -10.44 -4.50
N PHE A 80 -3.57 -9.81 -4.41
CA PHE A 80 -2.57 -10.11 -3.39
C PHE A 80 -3.02 -9.64 -2.00
N CYS A 81 -3.56 -8.42 -1.89
CA CYS A 81 -4.08 -7.88 -0.63
C CYS A 81 -5.25 -8.73 -0.09
N ARG A 82 -6.15 -9.18 -0.97
CA ARG A 82 -7.23 -10.10 -0.58
C ARG A 82 -6.69 -11.45 -0.10
N ASP A 83 -5.71 -12.03 -0.80
CA ASP A 83 -5.13 -13.32 -0.39
C ASP A 83 -4.37 -13.18 0.93
N MET A 84 -3.63 -12.09 1.13
CA MET A 84 -2.99 -11.76 2.41
C MET A 84 -4.03 -11.65 3.52
N CYS A 85 -5.10 -10.85 3.34
CA CYS A 85 -6.19 -10.70 4.31
C CYS A 85 -6.80 -12.06 4.70
N ARG A 86 -7.13 -12.89 3.71
CA ARG A 86 -7.73 -14.22 3.92
C ARG A 86 -6.82 -15.19 4.67
N ARG A 87 -5.54 -15.22 4.33
CA ARG A 87 -4.57 -16.17 4.90
C ARG A 87 -4.12 -15.80 6.29
N THR A 88 -4.01 -14.52 6.56
CA THR A 88 -3.48 -14.03 7.84
C THR A 88 -4.56 -13.72 8.85
N GLY A 89 -5.81 -13.49 8.41
CA GLY A 89 -6.88 -12.96 9.26
C GLY A 89 -6.64 -11.51 9.68
N MET A 90 -5.75 -10.78 8.99
CA MET A 90 -5.44 -9.39 9.28
C MET A 90 -6.25 -8.45 8.38
N ILE A 91 -6.51 -7.25 8.87
CA ILE A 91 -6.89 -6.14 8.00
C ILE A 91 -5.67 -5.74 7.18
N VAL A 92 -5.85 -5.63 5.85
CA VAL A 92 -4.83 -5.10 4.94
C VAL A 92 -5.28 -3.70 4.50
N VAL A 93 -4.42 -2.70 4.66
CA VAL A 93 -4.68 -1.33 4.20
C VAL A 93 -3.65 -0.99 3.12
N SER A 94 -4.06 -1.10 1.86
CA SER A 94 -3.24 -0.71 0.71
C SER A 94 -3.28 0.79 0.51
N VAL A 95 -2.11 1.42 0.40
CA VAL A 95 -1.94 2.88 0.38
C VAL A 95 -1.55 3.35 -1.01
N GLY A 96 -2.28 4.34 -1.54
CA GLY A 96 -1.98 5.04 -2.79
C GLY A 96 -1.08 6.24 -2.52
N TYR A 97 0.23 6.02 -2.45
CA TYR A 97 1.22 7.07 -2.23
C TYR A 97 1.46 7.89 -3.51
N ARG A 98 1.97 9.12 -3.36
CA ARG A 98 2.26 10.01 -4.48
C ARG A 98 3.42 9.52 -5.33
N HIS A 99 3.32 9.71 -6.65
CA HIS A 99 4.26 9.19 -7.64
C HIS A 99 5.11 10.27 -8.28
N ALA A 100 6.31 9.86 -8.69
CA ALA A 100 7.14 10.60 -9.62
C ALA A 100 6.55 10.46 -11.06
N PRO A 101 6.84 11.38 -11.95
CA PRO A 101 7.67 12.59 -11.80
C PRO A 101 6.96 13.78 -11.14
N GLU A 102 5.64 13.72 -10.95
CA GLU A 102 4.84 14.83 -10.41
C GLU A 102 5.22 15.14 -8.96
N HIS A 103 5.51 14.09 -8.19
CA HIS A 103 5.91 14.18 -6.79
C HIS A 103 7.19 13.37 -6.57
N ARG A 104 8.32 14.05 -6.72
CA ARG A 104 9.64 13.44 -6.56
C ARG A 104 9.93 13.09 -5.09
N PHE A 105 10.97 12.30 -4.87
CA PHE A 105 11.53 12.07 -3.54
C PHE A 105 11.62 13.39 -2.77
N PRO A 106 11.24 13.41 -1.47
CA PRO A 106 10.84 12.30 -0.62
C PRO A 106 9.31 12.05 -0.52
N ALA A 107 8.49 12.46 -1.48
CA ALA A 107 7.03 12.42 -1.37
C ALA A 107 6.47 11.03 -1.03
N ALA A 108 6.92 9.98 -1.70
CA ALA A 108 6.41 8.61 -1.46
C ALA A 108 6.77 8.08 -0.06
N PRO A 109 8.01 8.16 0.44
CA PRO A 109 8.33 7.79 1.82
C PRO A 109 7.59 8.62 2.87
N ASP A 110 7.44 9.93 2.66
CA ASP A 110 6.69 10.79 3.59
C ASP A 110 5.21 10.40 3.65
N ASP A 111 4.61 10.04 2.51
CA ASP A 111 3.24 9.52 2.45
C ASP A 111 3.13 8.15 3.14
N GLY A 112 4.08 7.26 2.93
CA GLY A 112 4.14 5.96 3.61
C GLY A 112 4.17 6.11 5.13
N PHE A 113 5.02 7.00 5.65
CA PHE A 113 5.08 7.31 7.07
C PHE A 113 3.78 7.95 7.58
N ALA A 114 3.25 8.95 6.87
CA ALA A 114 2.03 9.65 7.27
C ALA A 114 0.82 8.70 7.29
N ALA A 115 0.69 7.85 6.28
CA ALA A 115 -0.38 6.85 6.21
C ALA A 115 -0.28 5.84 7.36
N THR A 116 0.92 5.30 7.60
CA THR A 116 1.13 4.32 8.67
C THR A 116 0.81 4.92 10.03
N ARG A 117 1.22 6.16 10.28
CA ARG A 117 0.90 6.87 11.52
C ARG A 117 -0.61 7.03 11.69
N TRP A 118 -1.30 7.55 10.68
CA TRP A 118 -2.74 7.75 10.75
C TRP A 118 -3.50 6.44 10.96
N ILE A 119 -3.14 5.38 10.22
CA ILE A 119 -3.76 4.06 10.35
C ILE A 119 -3.55 3.49 11.75
N SER A 120 -2.36 3.63 12.33
CA SER A 120 -2.07 3.18 13.70
C SER A 120 -2.89 3.94 14.74
N GLU A 121 -2.98 5.27 14.61
CA GLU A 121 -3.76 6.14 15.50
C GLU A 121 -5.28 5.88 15.41
N HIS A 122 -5.76 5.43 14.25
CA HIS A 122 -7.19 5.20 13.98
C HIS A 122 -7.55 3.71 13.86
N ALA A 123 -6.69 2.81 14.35
CA ALA A 123 -6.86 1.36 14.21
C ALA A 123 -8.26 0.88 14.64
N SER A 124 -8.79 1.34 15.78
CA SER A 124 -10.12 0.95 16.25
C SER A 124 -11.24 1.35 15.29
N HIS A 125 -11.18 2.54 14.68
CA HIS A 125 -12.16 3.00 13.68
C HIS A 125 -12.14 2.16 12.41
N LEU A 126 -10.97 1.61 12.07
CA LEU A 126 -10.79 0.71 10.94
C LEU A 126 -11.17 -0.75 11.26
N GLY A 127 -11.63 -1.05 12.50
CA GLY A 127 -11.94 -2.40 12.96
C GLY A 127 -10.71 -3.19 13.41
N GLY A 128 -9.59 -2.51 13.60
CA GLY A 128 -8.33 -3.09 14.03
C GLY A 128 -8.10 -3.08 15.53
N ILE A 129 -7.13 -3.87 15.96
CA ILE A 129 -6.62 -3.87 17.34
C ILE A 129 -5.76 -2.63 17.53
N PRO A 130 -6.03 -1.76 18.55
CA PRO A 130 -5.14 -0.66 18.88
C PRO A 130 -3.75 -1.13 19.24
N GLY A 131 -2.72 -0.42 18.77
CA GLY A 131 -1.34 -0.73 19.09
C GLY A 131 -0.44 -0.85 17.85
N PRO A 132 0.62 -1.66 17.93
CA PRO A 132 1.58 -1.78 16.82
C PRO A 132 0.92 -2.35 15.55
N VAL A 133 1.29 -1.78 14.41
CA VAL A 133 0.89 -2.28 13.07
C VAL A 133 2.07 -3.01 12.41
N LEU A 134 1.78 -3.80 11.38
CA LEU A 134 2.80 -4.29 10.46
C LEU A 134 2.84 -3.41 9.24
N VAL A 135 4.00 -3.37 8.56
CA VAL A 135 4.11 -2.78 7.24
C VAL A 135 4.57 -3.84 6.24
N ALA A 136 4.09 -3.72 5.01
CA ALA A 136 4.46 -4.64 3.94
C ALA A 136 4.57 -3.89 2.62
N GLY A 137 5.33 -4.42 1.68
CA GLY A 137 5.37 -3.84 0.35
C GLY A 137 6.16 -4.66 -0.65
N TRP A 138 5.87 -4.44 -1.93
CA TRP A 138 6.50 -5.10 -3.06
C TRP A 138 7.37 -4.10 -3.82
N SER A 139 8.62 -4.49 -4.18
CA SER A 139 9.54 -3.71 -5.01
C SER A 139 9.74 -2.29 -4.43
N ALA A 140 9.39 -1.22 -5.13
CA ALA A 140 9.39 0.15 -4.63
C ALA A 140 8.55 0.31 -3.35
N GLY A 141 7.41 -0.39 -3.24
CA GLY A 141 6.61 -0.43 -2.01
C GLY A 141 7.33 -1.11 -0.86
N GLY A 142 8.16 -2.13 -1.14
CA GLY A 142 9.04 -2.74 -0.14
C GLY A 142 10.10 -1.77 0.38
N ASN A 143 10.65 -0.92 -0.49
CA ASN A 143 11.52 0.20 -0.09
C ASN A 143 10.77 1.18 0.83
N ILE A 144 9.55 1.62 0.42
CA ILE A 144 8.73 2.53 1.25
C ILE A 144 8.45 1.91 2.63
N ALA A 145 8.12 0.61 2.70
CA ALA A 145 7.91 -0.08 3.97
C ALA A 145 9.15 -0.05 4.88
N ALA A 146 10.33 -0.33 4.32
CA ALA A 146 11.59 -0.28 5.06
C ALA A 146 11.92 1.13 5.55
N VAL A 147 11.78 2.14 4.68
CA VAL A 147 12.01 3.55 5.04
C VAL A 147 10.99 4.03 6.08
N THR A 148 9.73 3.60 5.98
CA THR A 148 8.70 3.89 6.99
C THR A 148 9.11 3.40 8.38
N CYS A 149 9.70 2.19 8.50
CA CYS A 149 10.24 1.69 9.76
C CYS A 149 11.38 2.55 10.30
N GLN A 150 12.29 3.00 9.43
CA GLN A 150 13.38 3.89 9.84
C GLN A 150 12.85 5.25 10.33
N LEU A 151 11.92 5.85 9.57
CA LEU A 151 11.29 7.12 9.96
C LEU A 151 10.51 6.98 11.27
N ALA A 152 9.81 5.86 11.49
CA ALA A 152 9.08 5.60 12.73
C ALA A 152 10.04 5.51 13.94
N ARG A 153 11.19 4.83 13.78
CA ARG A 153 12.23 4.77 14.80
C ARG A 153 12.78 6.17 15.11
N ASP A 154 13.14 6.92 14.07
CA ASP A 154 13.89 8.18 14.21
C ASP A 154 12.99 9.34 14.67
N ARG A 155 11.67 9.28 14.37
CA ARG A 155 10.70 10.31 14.74
C ARG A 155 9.82 9.94 15.95
N GLY A 156 10.07 8.82 16.61
CA GLY A 156 9.34 8.41 17.82
C GLY A 156 7.96 7.84 17.57
N GLY A 157 7.75 7.08 16.51
CA GLY A 157 6.51 6.36 16.20
C GLY A 157 6.00 6.61 14.79
N PRO A 158 4.97 5.87 14.28
CA PRO A 158 4.12 4.89 15.00
C PRO A 158 4.87 3.62 15.41
N GLN A 159 4.28 2.84 16.32
CA GLN A 159 4.84 1.54 16.68
C GLN A 159 4.61 0.53 15.56
N ILE A 160 5.69 -0.04 15.04
CA ILE A 160 5.67 -1.06 13.99
C ILE A 160 6.23 -2.37 14.58
N SER A 161 5.41 -3.43 14.56
CA SER A 161 5.79 -4.73 15.14
C SER A 161 6.56 -5.64 14.18
N GLY A 162 6.57 -5.33 12.90
CA GLY A 162 7.28 -6.10 11.89
C GLY A 162 7.12 -5.54 10.48
N GLN A 163 7.97 -6.02 9.57
CA GLN A 163 7.92 -5.65 8.17
C GLN A 163 8.00 -6.88 7.26
N LEU A 164 7.23 -6.89 6.18
CA LEU A 164 7.29 -7.89 5.12
C LEU A 164 7.76 -7.22 3.83
N LEU A 165 9.01 -7.49 3.44
CA LEU A 165 9.64 -6.89 2.27
C LEU A 165 9.70 -7.92 1.13
N ILE A 166 8.95 -7.67 0.06
CA ILE A 166 8.88 -8.58 -1.09
C ILE A 166 9.72 -7.98 -2.22
N CYS A 167 10.86 -8.58 -2.53
CA CYS A 167 11.87 -8.10 -3.47
C CYS A 167 12.06 -6.57 -3.42
N PRO A 168 12.38 -5.99 -2.25
CA PRO A 168 12.48 -4.55 -2.09
C PRO A 168 13.60 -3.97 -2.95
N VAL A 169 13.41 -2.73 -3.41
CA VAL A 169 14.52 -1.96 -3.97
C VAL A 169 15.35 -1.43 -2.78
N THR A 170 16.63 -1.77 -2.75
CA THR A 170 17.53 -1.43 -1.63
C THR A 170 18.63 -0.44 -1.99
N ASP A 171 18.85 -0.20 -3.30
CA ASP A 171 19.83 0.74 -3.85
C ASP A 171 19.17 1.76 -4.77
#